data_86ee8fa464e812515e2105dbba4f5ce0
#
_entry.id   86ee8fa464e812515e2105dbba4f5ce0
#
_cell.length_a   1.000
_cell.length_b   1.000
_cell.length_c   1.000
_cell.angle_alpha   90.00
_cell.angle_beta   90.00
_cell.angle_gamma   90.00
#
_symmetry.space_group_name_H-M   'P 1'
#
loop_
_entity.id
_entity.type
_entity.pdbx_description
1 polymer ?
#
loop_
_entity_poly.entity_id
_entity_poly.type
_entity_poly.pdbx_seq_one_letter_code
_entity_poly.pdbx_strand_id
1 'polypeptide(L)'
;MSRAAEAGAGRVQRPLALTLDLDDTLWPVLPALERADRAVDAWLQQHHPEVARAWPITAMRQLRAKVAAERIDLAHDFTTQRQLTLRHVFEASGIADAPVDALWEIYFAARNQVELFPDCPSALERIAARWPLASLTNGNADLRRIGIERHFRHHVCARDHGVGKPDRAIFLAAAALLGVEPGQVLHVGDDPALDVAGARDAGLRTAWINRQGEPWPPGMGPPPDLDLPDLAALADWLEASSRRD
;
A
#
# COMPACT_ATOMS: atom_id res chain seq x y z
N MET A 1 -5.96 -35.90 -31.62
CA MET A 1 -6.97 -35.77 -30.57
C MET A 1 -6.36 -35.01 -29.43
N SER A 2 -6.63 -33.73 -29.32
CA SER A 2 -6.63 -32.98 -28.05
C SER A 2 -7.28 -31.61 -28.33
N ARG A 3 -8.60 -31.55 -28.18
CA ARG A 3 -9.41 -30.33 -28.18
C ARG A 3 -10.15 -30.33 -26.87
N ALA A 4 -9.48 -29.94 -25.79
CA ALA A 4 -10.13 -29.75 -24.50
C ALA A 4 -9.21 -28.99 -23.54
N ALA A 5 -8.93 -27.69 -23.78
CA ALA A 5 -8.39 -26.76 -22.81
C ALA A 5 -8.61 -25.28 -23.22
N GLU A 6 -9.74 -24.98 -23.88
CA GLU A 6 -10.16 -23.60 -24.14
C GLU A 6 -11.61 -23.44 -23.64
N ALA A 7 -11.80 -23.61 -22.34
CA ALA A 7 -13.09 -23.32 -21.74
C ALA A 7 -12.86 -22.45 -20.50
N GLY A 8 -13.14 -21.13 -20.64
CA GLY A 8 -13.42 -20.29 -19.48
C GLY A 8 -12.58 -19.03 -19.22
N ALA A 9 -11.77 -18.54 -20.15
CA ALA A 9 -11.30 -17.17 -20.05
C ALA A 9 -12.40 -16.22 -20.54
N GLY A 10 -13.35 -15.89 -19.69
CA GLY A 10 -14.26 -14.78 -19.93
C GLY A 10 -13.40 -13.55 -20.24
N ARG A 11 -13.67 -12.91 -21.37
CA ARG A 11 -12.93 -11.71 -21.82
C ARG A 11 -12.99 -10.68 -20.71
N VAL A 12 -11.86 -10.45 -20.01
CA VAL A 12 -11.78 -9.40 -18.99
C VAL A 12 -12.12 -8.07 -19.66
N GLN A 13 -13.25 -7.48 -19.31
CA GLN A 13 -13.67 -6.20 -19.89
C GLN A 13 -12.67 -5.11 -19.55
N ARG A 14 -12.49 -4.13 -20.41
CA ARG A 14 -11.60 -2.99 -20.18
C ARG A 14 -12.08 -2.19 -18.97
N PRO A 15 -11.21 -1.85 -18.01
CA PRO A 15 -11.59 -0.96 -16.90
C PRO A 15 -11.76 0.48 -17.41
N LEU A 16 -12.63 1.24 -16.74
CA LEU A 16 -12.76 2.68 -16.98
C LEU A 16 -11.83 3.50 -16.08
N ALA A 17 -11.42 2.94 -14.95
CA ALA A 17 -10.51 3.54 -13.99
C ALA A 17 -9.71 2.47 -13.26
N LEU A 18 -8.59 2.86 -12.62
CA LEU A 18 -7.79 1.97 -11.81
C LEU A 18 -7.61 2.54 -10.39
N THR A 19 -7.53 1.63 -9.43
CA THR A 19 -6.99 1.92 -8.09
C THR A 19 -5.71 1.12 -7.90
N LEU A 20 -4.64 1.74 -7.38
CA LEU A 20 -3.35 1.11 -7.17
C LEU A 20 -2.99 1.13 -5.69
N ASP A 21 -2.60 0.00 -5.16
CA ASP A 21 -1.82 -0.06 -3.93
C ASP A 21 -0.44 0.58 -4.16
N LEU A 22 0.29 0.86 -3.09
CA LEU A 22 1.55 1.57 -3.12
C LEU A 22 2.73 0.71 -2.66
N ASP A 23 2.74 0.37 -1.36
CA ASP A 23 3.82 -0.39 -0.72
C ASP A 23 3.87 -1.82 -1.30
N ASP A 24 5.05 -2.31 -1.63
CA ASP A 24 5.34 -3.60 -2.29
C ASP A 24 4.72 -3.76 -3.71
N THR A 25 3.79 -2.89 -4.10
CA THR A 25 3.27 -2.79 -5.46
C THR A 25 4.14 -1.90 -6.34
N LEU A 26 4.45 -0.67 -5.89
CA LEU A 26 5.24 0.32 -6.65
C LEU A 26 6.70 0.43 -6.19
N TRP A 27 7.00 0.06 -4.97
CA TRP A 27 8.36 0.02 -4.37
C TRP A 27 8.40 -0.98 -3.22
N PRO A 28 9.57 -1.56 -2.88
CA PRO A 28 9.70 -2.42 -1.72
C PRO A 28 9.56 -1.59 -0.43
N VAL A 29 8.60 -1.95 0.43
CA VAL A 29 8.30 -1.19 1.65
C VAL A 29 9.37 -1.36 2.73
N LEU A 30 9.91 -2.57 2.88
CA LEU A 30 10.83 -2.90 3.98
C LEU A 30 12.06 -1.99 4.06
N PRO A 31 12.79 -1.70 2.95
CA PRO A 31 13.92 -0.77 2.99
C PRO A 31 13.56 0.63 3.45
N ALA A 32 12.36 1.13 3.10
CA ALA A 32 11.87 2.45 3.52
C ALA A 32 11.56 2.48 5.02
N LEU A 33 10.90 1.44 5.55
CA LEU A 33 10.61 1.31 6.98
C LEU A 33 11.89 1.19 7.81
N GLU A 34 12.86 0.41 7.34
CA GLU A 34 14.16 0.27 8.01
C GLU A 34 14.96 1.57 8.02
N ARG A 35 14.93 2.33 6.94
CA ARG A 35 15.56 3.66 6.86
C ARG A 35 14.92 4.60 7.87
N ALA A 36 13.59 4.60 7.95
CA ALA A 36 12.86 5.45 8.88
C ALA A 36 13.12 5.07 10.34
N ASP A 37 13.17 3.79 10.68
CA ASP A 37 13.51 3.33 12.03
C ASP A 37 14.95 3.73 12.39
N ARG A 38 15.92 3.60 11.45
CA ARG A 38 17.32 4.04 11.67
C ARG A 38 17.43 5.55 11.85
N ALA A 39 16.64 6.35 11.13
CA ALA A 39 16.66 7.80 11.29
C ALA A 39 16.18 8.25 12.68
N VAL A 40 15.13 7.62 13.20
CA VAL A 40 14.66 7.85 14.59
C VAL A 40 15.70 7.40 15.61
N ASP A 41 16.28 6.22 15.45
CA ASP A 41 17.30 5.68 16.33
C ASP A 41 18.56 6.58 16.38
N ALA A 42 19.04 7.04 15.22
CA ALA A 42 20.18 7.97 15.15
C ALA A 42 19.90 9.29 15.87
N TRP A 43 18.70 9.83 15.74
CA TRP A 43 18.30 11.03 16.46
C TRP A 43 18.26 10.78 17.97
N LEU A 44 17.71 9.63 18.42
CA LEU A 44 17.69 9.25 19.84
C LEU A 44 19.09 9.06 20.39
N GLN A 45 19.99 8.42 19.66
CA GLN A 45 21.40 8.27 20.08
C GLN A 45 22.09 9.60 20.32
N GLN A 46 21.76 10.62 19.55
CA GLN A 46 22.33 11.96 19.66
C GLN A 46 21.72 12.78 20.81
N HIS A 47 20.40 12.70 21.03
CA HIS A 47 19.67 13.62 21.91
C HIS A 47 19.21 12.97 23.23
N HIS A 48 18.95 11.64 23.19
CA HIS A 48 18.48 10.85 24.33
C HIS A 48 19.14 9.46 24.33
N PRO A 49 20.48 9.39 24.51
CA PRO A 49 21.21 8.12 24.40
C PRO A 49 20.79 7.06 25.42
N GLU A 50 20.24 7.46 26.57
CA GLU A 50 19.63 6.54 27.51
C GLU A 50 18.37 5.89 26.99
N VAL A 51 17.52 6.62 26.25
CA VAL A 51 16.33 6.10 25.58
C VAL A 51 16.72 5.14 24.45
N ALA A 52 17.67 5.54 23.60
CA ALA A 52 18.16 4.68 22.51
C ALA A 52 18.72 3.35 23.05
N ARG A 53 19.42 3.38 24.19
CA ARG A 53 19.99 2.18 24.81
C ARG A 53 18.91 1.28 25.41
N ALA A 54 17.89 1.88 26.06
CA ALA A 54 16.78 1.14 26.66
C ALA A 54 15.81 0.58 25.62
N TRP A 55 15.65 1.28 24.49
CA TRP A 55 14.69 0.98 23.43
C TRP A 55 15.37 0.88 22.06
N PRO A 56 16.19 -0.14 21.81
CA PRO A 56 16.74 -0.37 20.47
C PRO A 56 15.62 -0.64 19.45
N ILE A 57 15.91 -0.49 18.15
CA ILE A 57 14.92 -0.62 17.05
C ILE A 57 14.06 -1.88 17.20
N THR A 58 14.65 -3.00 17.58
CA THR A 58 13.91 -4.27 17.77
C THR A 58 12.88 -4.18 18.89
N ALA A 59 13.22 -3.57 20.04
CA ALA A 59 12.30 -3.36 21.14
C ALA A 59 11.17 -2.39 20.76
N MET A 60 11.49 -1.33 20.02
CA MET A 60 10.47 -0.39 19.52
C MET A 60 9.50 -1.06 18.55
N ARG A 61 9.99 -1.95 17.66
CA ARG A 61 9.14 -2.74 16.76
C ARG A 61 8.22 -3.69 17.52
N GLN A 62 8.72 -4.35 18.56
CA GLN A 62 7.91 -5.22 19.42
C GLN A 62 6.84 -4.42 20.19
N LEU A 63 7.20 -3.26 20.73
CA LEU A 63 6.23 -2.38 21.40
C LEU A 63 5.16 -1.89 20.44
N ARG A 64 5.52 -1.51 19.22
CA ARG A 64 4.54 -1.13 18.19
C ARG A 64 3.58 -2.27 17.87
N ALA A 65 4.08 -3.49 17.73
CA ALA A 65 3.22 -4.66 17.50
C ALA A 65 2.25 -4.87 18.68
N LYS A 66 2.71 -4.65 19.92
CA LYS A 66 1.85 -4.70 21.11
C LYS A 66 0.79 -3.59 21.08
N VAL A 67 1.17 -2.34 20.80
CA VAL A 67 0.22 -1.22 20.64
C VAL A 67 -0.83 -1.53 19.57
N ALA A 68 -0.42 -2.06 18.42
CA ALA A 68 -1.35 -2.45 17.36
C ALA A 68 -2.35 -3.54 17.79
N ALA A 69 -1.89 -4.52 18.57
CA ALA A 69 -2.74 -5.60 19.09
C ALA A 69 -3.72 -5.12 20.18
N GLU A 70 -3.32 -4.18 21.01
CA GLU A 70 -4.14 -3.60 22.07
C GLU A 70 -5.11 -2.52 21.57
N ARG A 71 -4.75 -1.82 20.50
CA ARG A 71 -5.51 -0.70 19.93
C ARG A 71 -6.11 -1.09 18.57
N ILE A 72 -7.01 -2.09 18.60
CA ILE A 72 -7.74 -2.56 17.39
C ILE A 72 -8.52 -1.42 16.74
N ASP A 73 -8.99 -0.45 17.53
CA ASP A 73 -9.64 0.78 17.05
C ASP A 73 -8.74 1.62 16.12
N LEU A 74 -7.42 1.46 16.21
CA LEU A 74 -6.42 2.15 15.38
C LEU A 74 -5.81 1.23 14.30
N ALA A 75 -6.40 0.08 13.98
CA ALA A 75 -5.84 -0.85 13.00
C ALA A 75 -5.59 -0.20 11.62
N HIS A 76 -6.35 0.84 11.29
CA HIS A 76 -6.25 1.63 10.07
C HIS A 76 -5.27 2.83 10.18
N ASP A 77 -4.75 3.16 11.36
CA ASP A 77 -3.94 4.36 11.59
C ASP A 77 -2.53 4.04 12.11
N PHE A 78 -1.64 3.63 11.21
CA PHE A 78 -0.24 3.35 11.52
C PHE A 78 0.54 4.58 12.01
N THR A 79 0.08 5.78 11.69
CA THR A 79 0.67 7.02 12.18
C THR A 79 0.44 7.18 13.67
N THR A 80 -0.81 7.10 14.10
CA THR A 80 -1.16 7.21 15.54
C THR A 80 -0.56 6.06 16.35
N GLN A 81 -0.56 4.82 15.84
CA GLN A 81 0.11 3.70 16.49
C GLN A 81 1.59 3.99 16.75
N ARG A 82 2.31 4.57 15.79
CA ARG A 82 3.73 4.93 15.93
C ARG A 82 3.93 6.08 16.91
N GLN A 83 3.11 7.11 16.86
CA GLN A 83 3.18 8.22 17.82
C GLN A 83 2.90 7.75 19.25
N LEU A 84 1.95 6.84 19.46
CA LEU A 84 1.69 6.21 20.75
C LEU A 84 2.89 5.38 21.23
N THR A 85 3.53 4.65 20.34
CA THR A 85 4.76 3.90 20.64
C THR A 85 5.86 4.85 21.12
N LEU A 86 6.09 5.96 20.43
CA LEU A 86 7.08 6.95 20.83
C LEU A 86 6.75 7.57 22.21
N ARG A 87 5.50 7.96 22.45
CA ARG A 87 5.07 8.48 23.77
C ARG A 87 5.38 7.49 24.88
N HIS A 88 4.98 6.23 24.69
CA HIS A 88 5.22 5.18 25.68
C HIS A 88 6.72 5.00 25.98
N VAL A 89 7.57 5.05 24.95
CA VAL A 89 9.04 4.94 25.11
C VAL A 89 9.59 6.05 26.01
N PHE A 90 9.17 7.29 25.81
CA PHE A 90 9.62 8.43 26.61
C PHE A 90 9.04 8.40 28.01
N GLU A 91 7.76 8.09 28.19
CA GLU A 91 7.11 7.92 29.48
C GLU A 91 7.81 6.85 30.33
N ALA A 92 8.07 5.67 29.73
CA ALA A 92 8.78 4.58 30.41
C ALA A 92 10.24 4.91 30.72
N SER A 93 10.82 5.91 30.05
CA SER A 93 12.17 6.44 30.32
C SER A 93 12.14 7.62 31.32
N GLY A 94 10.98 7.98 31.88
CA GLY A 94 10.83 9.06 32.85
C GLY A 94 10.92 10.48 32.26
N ILE A 95 10.71 10.62 30.95
CA ILE A 95 10.79 11.90 30.24
C ILE A 95 9.37 12.37 29.86
N ALA A 96 8.92 13.46 30.51
CA ALA A 96 7.56 13.96 30.34
C ALA A 96 7.33 14.67 28.98
N ASP A 97 8.33 15.43 28.52
CA ASP A 97 8.23 16.24 27.30
C ASP A 97 8.80 15.48 26.09
N ALA A 98 8.10 14.42 25.69
CA ALA A 98 8.50 13.62 24.54
C ALA A 98 8.35 14.42 23.22
N PRO A 99 9.41 14.54 22.40
CA PRO A 99 9.35 15.27 21.11
C PRO A 99 8.72 14.43 20.00
N VAL A 100 7.51 13.91 20.26
CA VAL A 100 6.83 12.93 19.39
C VAL A 100 6.63 13.46 17.98
N ASP A 101 6.21 14.72 17.84
CA ASP A 101 5.94 15.31 16.53
C ASP A 101 7.24 15.51 15.72
N ALA A 102 8.33 15.91 16.38
CA ALA A 102 9.63 16.02 15.71
C ALA A 102 10.16 14.64 15.26
N LEU A 103 10.04 13.63 16.10
CA LEU A 103 10.41 12.25 15.76
C LEU A 103 9.53 11.66 14.67
N TRP A 104 8.24 11.99 14.70
CA TRP A 104 7.33 11.62 13.63
C TRP A 104 7.77 12.22 12.28
N GLU A 105 8.11 13.52 12.23
CA GLU A 105 8.58 14.14 11.00
C GLU A 105 9.90 13.54 10.49
N ILE A 106 10.83 13.19 11.37
CA ILE A 106 12.06 12.49 11.00
C ILE A 106 11.74 11.12 10.40
N TYR A 107 10.88 10.34 11.06
CA TYR A 107 10.42 9.06 10.56
C TYR A 107 9.74 9.21 9.20
N PHE A 108 8.78 10.13 9.11
CA PHE A 108 7.94 10.31 7.92
C PHE A 108 8.74 10.80 6.72
N ALA A 109 9.70 11.70 6.92
CA ALA A 109 10.63 12.13 5.88
C ALA A 109 11.45 10.95 5.32
N ALA A 110 12.02 10.13 6.19
CA ALA A 110 12.83 8.99 5.79
C ALA A 110 11.99 7.85 5.16
N ARG A 111 10.76 7.62 5.66
CA ARG A 111 9.82 6.62 5.14
C ARG A 111 9.40 6.93 3.69
N ASN A 112 9.33 8.19 3.33
CA ASN A 112 8.94 8.62 1.99
C ASN A 112 10.11 8.73 0.98
N GLN A 113 11.33 8.38 1.40
CA GLN A 113 12.47 8.19 0.50
C GLN A 113 12.45 6.77 -0.08
N VAL A 114 11.57 6.52 -1.03
CA VAL A 114 11.40 5.20 -1.66
C VAL A 114 12.15 5.14 -3.00
N GLU A 115 12.54 3.94 -3.39
CA GLU A 115 13.03 3.61 -4.73
C GLU A 115 11.95 2.80 -5.44
N LEU A 116 11.35 3.38 -6.47
CA LEU A 116 10.35 2.69 -7.28
C LEU A 116 10.97 1.46 -7.95
N PHE A 117 10.19 0.38 -8.09
CA PHE A 117 10.62 -0.72 -8.95
C PHE A 117 10.91 -0.20 -10.37
N PRO A 118 11.91 -0.77 -11.07
CA PRO A 118 12.37 -0.24 -12.36
C PRO A 118 11.30 -0.11 -13.45
N ASP A 119 10.27 -0.97 -13.39
CA ASP A 119 9.14 -0.99 -14.30
C ASP A 119 8.12 0.14 -14.02
N CYS A 120 8.03 0.61 -12.77
CA CYS A 120 6.96 1.50 -12.31
C CYS A 120 6.96 2.91 -12.94
N PRO A 121 8.08 3.64 -13.08
CA PRO A 121 8.02 5.01 -13.58
C PRO A 121 7.38 5.12 -14.98
N SER A 122 7.85 4.29 -15.93
CA SER A 122 7.32 4.28 -17.29
C SER A 122 5.89 3.74 -17.36
N ALA A 123 5.58 2.69 -16.61
CA ALA A 123 4.25 2.10 -16.57
C ALA A 123 3.22 3.07 -16.00
N LEU A 124 3.53 3.78 -14.90
CA LEU A 124 2.64 4.79 -14.33
C LEU A 124 2.34 5.91 -15.32
N GLU A 125 3.34 6.42 -16.04
CA GLU A 125 3.14 7.44 -17.07
C GLU A 125 2.20 6.97 -18.18
N ARG A 126 2.42 5.75 -18.70
CA ARG A 126 1.60 5.15 -19.76
C ARG A 126 0.15 4.94 -19.31
N ILE A 127 -0.05 4.43 -18.10
CA ILE A 127 -1.38 4.15 -17.55
C ILE A 127 -2.10 5.48 -17.26
N ALA A 128 -1.46 6.41 -16.54
CA ALA A 128 -2.07 7.69 -16.15
C ALA A 128 -2.44 8.57 -17.35
N ALA A 129 -1.74 8.43 -18.49
CA ALA A 129 -2.06 9.16 -19.71
C ALA A 129 -3.42 8.78 -20.30
N ARG A 130 -3.99 7.62 -19.95
CA ARG A 130 -5.19 7.06 -20.59
C ARG A 130 -6.32 6.70 -19.63
N TRP A 131 -5.99 6.41 -18.35
CA TRP A 131 -6.96 6.02 -17.34
C TRP A 131 -6.86 6.91 -16.11
N PRO A 132 -8.00 7.32 -15.53
CA PRO A 132 -8.01 7.93 -14.22
C PRO A 132 -7.50 6.94 -13.16
N LEU A 133 -6.54 7.39 -12.34
CA LEU A 133 -5.97 6.60 -11.27
C LEU A 133 -6.32 7.20 -9.91
N ALA A 134 -6.59 6.33 -8.93
CA ALA A 134 -6.53 6.65 -7.52
C ALA A 134 -5.53 5.71 -6.83
N SER A 135 -4.76 6.22 -5.89
CA SER A 135 -4.01 5.34 -4.99
C SER A 135 -4.92 4.88 -3.84
N LEU A 136 -4.73 3.64 -3.38
CA LEU A 136 -5.50 3.03 -2.32
C LEU A 136 -4.59 2.25 -1.39
N THR A 137 -4.25 2.79 -0.23
CA THR A 137 -3.22 2.22 0.66
C THR A 137 -3.67 2.13 2.11
N ASN A 138 -3.21 1.08 2.80
CA ASN A 138 -3.26 0.99 4.25
C ASN A 138 -2.10 1.75 4.92
N GLY A 139 -1.06 2.05 4.15
CA GLY A 139 0.12 2.76 4.60
C GLY A 139 -0.09 4.27 4.75
N ASN A 140 1.00 4.93 5.08
CA ASN A 140 1.08 6.39 5.26
C ASN A 140 2.05 7.05 4.27
N ALA A 141 2.16 6.52 3.07
CA ALA A 141 2.97 7.11 2.02
C ALA A 141 2.41 8.46 1.57
N ASP A 142 3.29 9.43 1.35
CA ASP A 142 2.96 10.75 0.81
C ASP A 142 3.41 10.82 -0.65
N LEU A 143 2.46 10.77 -1.57
CA LEU A 143 2.72 10.78 -3.02
C LEU A 143 3.47 12.02 -3.48
N ARG A 144 3.30 13.17 -2.80
CA ARG A 144 3.99 14.42 -3.11
C ARG A 144 5.46 14.34 -2.71
N ARG A 145 5.77 13.85 -1.50
CA ARG A 145 7.15 13.64 -1.05
C ARG A 145 7.89 12.62 -1.92
N ILE A 146 7.17 11.61 -2.40
CA ILE A 146 7.70 10.59 -3.32
C ILE A 146 7.85 11.12 -4.75
N GLY A 147 7.09 12.15 -5.13
CA GLY A 147 7.16 12.77 -6.46
C GLY A 147 6.29 12.13 -7.54
N ILE A 148 5.30 11.30 -7.14
CA ILE A 148 4.41 10.60 -8.06
C ILE A 148 2.95 11.09 -8.01
N GLU A 149 2.62 12.11 -7.21
CA GLU A 149 1.27 12.66 -7.05
C GLU A 149 0.60 12.99 -8.40
N ARG A 150 1.38 13.48 -9.36
CA ARG A 150 0.87 13.88 -10.69
C ARG A 150 0.17 12.77 -11.48
N HIS A 151 0.42 11.51 -11.14
CA HIS A 151 -0.19 10.36 -11.81
C HIS A 151 -1.57 10.01 -11.26
N PHE A 152 -1.92 10.50 -10.07
CA PHE A 152 -3.13 10.13 -9.36
C PHE A 152 -4.10 11.30 -9.27
N ARG A 153 -5.38 11.05 -9.58
CA ARG A 153 -6.47 12.04 -9.38
C ARG A 153 -6.89 12.13 -7.92
N HIS A 154 -6.81 11.00 -7.21
CA HIS A 154 -7.21 10.88 -5.81
C HIS A 154 -6.20 10.02 -5.06
N HIS A 155 -6.05 10.32 -3.78
CA HIS A 155 -5.29 9.52 -2.83
C HIS A 155 -6.23 9.09 -1.70
N VAL A 156 -6.41 7.78 -1.54
CA VAL A 156 -7.26 7.18 -0.50
C VAL A 156 -6.36 6.39 0.42
N CYS A 157 -6.25 6.82 1.67
CA CYS A 157 -5.51 6.08 2.68
C CYS A 157 -6.44 5.64 3.83
N ALA A 158 -6.12 4.52 4.44
CA ALA A 158 -6.91 3.93 5.50
C ALA A 158 -7.11 4.88 6.68
N ARG A 159 -6.09 5.64 7.06
CA ARG A 159 -6.13 6.60 8.14
C ARG A 159 -7.23 7.65 7.95
N ASP A 160 -7.29 8.27 6.78
CA ASP A 160 -8.22 9.37 6.50
C ASP A 160 -9.63 8.84 6.25
N HIS A 161 -9.73 7.60 5.75
CA HIS A 161 -11.02 6.95 5.51
C HIS A 161 -11.64 6.34 6.78
N GLY A 162 -10.83 5.98 7.78
CA GLY A 162 -11.27 5.36 9.03
C GLY A 162 -11.28 3.83 9.03
N VAL A 163 -11.15 3.20 7.86
CA VAL A 163 -10.96 1.76 7.70
C VAL A 163 -10.00 1.49 6.55
N GLY A 164 -9.32 0.35 6.58
CA GLY A 164 -8.36 -0.06 5.56
C GLY A 164 -8.77 -1.32 4.80
N LYS A 165 -8.03 -1.66 3.75
CA LYS A 165 -8.15 -2.94 3.06
C LYS A 165 -7.98 -4.09 4.07
N PRO A 166 -8.75 -5.15 4.01
CA PRO A 166 -9.67 -5.57 2.95
C PRO A 166 -11.12 -5.08 3.12
N ASP A 167 -11.42 -4.08 3.99
CA ASP A 167 -12.79 -3.60 4.16
C ASP A 167 -13.34 -3.04 2.84
N ARG A 168 -14.57 -3.45 2.49
CA ARG A 168 -15.24 -3.04 1.26
C ARG A 168 -15.40 -1.53 1.13
N ALA A 169 -15.59 -0.84 2.26
CA ALA A 169 -15.91 0.59 2.27
C ALA A 169 -14.82 1.43 1.60
N ILE A 170 -13.53 1.11 1.83
CA ILE A 170 -12.41 1.87 1.25
C ILE A 170 -12.32 1.72 -0.27
N PHE A 171 -12.63 0.54 -0.82
CA PHE A 171 -12.68 0.29 -2.27
C PHE A 171 -13.84 1.03 -2.92
N LEU A 172 -15.01 0.97 -2.30
CA LEU A 172 -16.21 1.66 -2.79
C LEU A 172 -16.03 3.18 -2.76
N ALA A 173 -15.38 3.71 -1.72
CA ALA A 173 -15.03 5.14 -1.64
C ALA A 173 -14.09 5.56 -2.78
N ALA A 174 -13.08 4.74 -3.10
CA ALA A 174 -12.17 5.00 -4.21
C ALA A 174 -12.89 4.98 -5.57
N ALA A 175 -13.80 4.02 -5.80
CA ALA A 175 -14.62 3.96 -7.01
C ALA A 175 -15.53 5.19 -7.15
N ALA A 176 -16.18 5.61 -6.06
CA ALA A 176 -17.01 6.81 -6.02
C ALA A 176 -16.23 8.09 -6.34
N LEU A 177 -15.01 8.25 -5.79
CA LEU A 177 -14.15 9.39 -6.11
C LEU A 177 -13.73 9.40 -7.59
N LEU A 178 -13.54 8.23 -8.21
CA LEU A 178 -13.25 8.11 -9.63
C LEU A 178 -14.49 8.31 -10.52
N GLY A 179 -15.69 8.32 -9.94
CA GLY A 179 -16.95 8.54 -10.66
C GLY A 179 -17.39 7.37 -11.53
N VAL A 180 -17.02 6.13 -11.15
CA VAL A 180 -17.33 4.91 -11.92
C VAL A 180 -17.90 3.83 -11.00
N GLU A 181 -18.67 2.90 -11.59
CA GLU A 181 -19.20 1.75 -10.87
C GLU A 181 -18.07 0.79 -10.45
N PRO A 182 -18.18 0.09 -9.30
CA PRO A 182 -17.15 -0.81 -8.80
C PRO A 182 -16.65 -1.82 -9.85
N GLY A 183 -17.56 -2.47 -10.58
CA GLY A 183 -17.22 -3.44 -11.63
C GLY A 183 -16.46 -2.86 -12.84
N GLN A 184 -16.35 -1.54 -12.94
CA GLN A 184 -15.59 -0.81 -13.96
C GLN A 184 -14.20 -0.39 -13.48
N VAL A 185 -13.89 -0.59 -12.19
CA VAL A 185 -12.58 -0.33 -11.60
C VAL A 185 -11.74 -1.60 -11.61
N LEU A 186 -10.48 -1.49 -12.01
CA LEU A 186 -9.46 -2.52 -11.79
C LEU A 186 -8.60 -2.10 -10.61
N HIS A 187 -8.69 -2.84 -9.50
CA HIS A 187 -7.76 -2.69 -8.40
C HIS A 187 -6.49 -3.48 -8.66
N VAL A 188 -5.36 -2.85 -8.39
CA VAL A 188 -4.01 -3.38 -8.65
C VAL A 188 -3.24 -3.39 -7.34
N GLY A 189 -2.72 -4.52 -6.93
CA GLY A 189 -1.94 -4.65 -5.70
C GLY A 189 -1.18 -5.96 -5.64
N ASP A 190 -0.33 -6.13 -4.62
CA ASP A 190 0.55 -7.30 -4.44
C ASP A 190 0.03 -8.29 -3.40
N ASP A 191 -0.86 -7.89 -2.50
CA ASP A 191 -1.34 -8.75 -1.42
C ASP A 191 -2.61 -9.53 -1.81
N PRO A 192 -2.55 -10.88 -1.82
CA PRO A 192 -3.71 -11.71 -2.16
C PRO A 192 -4.95 -11.47 -1.28
N ALA A 193 -4.76 -11.17 0.01
CA ALA A 193 -5.87 -10.98 0.96
C ALA A 193 -6.38 -9.54 0.97
N LEU A 194 -5.46 -8.58 1.11
CA LEU A 194 -5.82 -7.17 1.25
C LEU A 194 -6.30 -6.59 -0.08
N ASP A 195 -5.60 -6.87 -1.17
CA ASP A 195 -5.89 -6.28 -2.48
C ASP A 195 -6.85 -7.14 -3.28
N VAL A 196 -6.49 -8.40 -3.55
CA VAL A 196 -7.28 -9.22 -4.48
C VAL A 196 -8.60 -9.65 -3.86
N ALA A 197 -8.58 -10.29 -2.69
CA ALA A 197 -9.80 -10.74 -2.04
C ALA A 197 -10.68 -9.54 -1.60
N GLY A 198 -10.07 -8.49 -1.00
CA GLY A 198 -10.80 -7.31 -0.55
C GLY A 198 -11.48 -6.56 -1.70
N ALA A 199 -10.78 -6.31 -2.80
CA ALA A 199 -11.34 -5.63 -3.97
C ALA A 199 -12.44 -6.47 -4.64
N ARG A 200 -12.23 -7.77 -4.80
CA ARG A 200 -13.24 -8.69 -5.33
C ARG A 200 -14.52 -8.67 -4.48
N ASP A 201 -14.40 -8.73 -3.17
CA ASP A 201 -15.53 -8.71 -2.25
C ASP A 201 -16.29 -7.37 -2.27
N ALA A 202 -15.61 -6.29 -2.66
CA ALA A 202 -16.21 -4.99 -2.92
C ALA A 202 -16.85 -4.89 -4.33
N GLY A 203 -16.68 -5.90 -5.19
CA GLY A 203 -17.22 -5.94 -6.54
C GLY A 203 -16.32 -5.28 -7.60
N LEU A 204 -15.07 -4.98 -7.26
CA LEU A 204 -14.06 -4.51 -8.20
C LEU A 204 -13.45 -5.69 -8.95
N ARG A 205 -12.80 -5.38 -10.06
CA ARG A 205 -11.93 -6.29 -10.78
C ARG A 205 -10.53 -6.22 -10.20
N THR A 206 -9.74 -7.28 -10.39
CA THR A 206 -8.50 -7.47 -9.65
C THR A 206 -7.33 -7.80 -10.57
N ALA A 207 -6.20 -7.12 -10.33
CA ALA A 207 -4.90 -7.46 -10.90
C ALA A 207 -3.90 -7.68 -9.77
N TRP A 208 -3.36 -8.86 -9.69
CA TRP A 208 -2.31 -9.20 -8.74
C TRP A 208 -0.94 -8.94 -9.36
N ILE A 209 -0.15 -8.07 -8.75
CA ILE A 209 1.25 -7.83 -9.11
C ILE A 209 2.11 -8.85 -8.37
N ASN A 210 2.31 -9.97 -9.01
CA ASN A 210 2.99 -11.14 -8.48
C ASN A 210 4.46 -11.18 -8.91
N ARG A 211 5.26 -10.30 -8.33
CA ARG A 211 6.68 -10.13 -8.70
C ARG A 211 7.54 -11.36 -8.46
N GLN A 212 7.12 -12.23 -7.54
CA GLN A 212 7.85 -13.43 -7.14
C GLN A 212 7.42 -14.68 -7.94
N GLY A 213 6.31 -14.61 -8.70
CA GLY A 213 5.75 -15.76 -9.39
C GLY A 213 5.18 -16.82 -8.44
N GLU A 214 4.67 -16.39 -7.29
CA GLU A 214 4.10 -17.27 -6.28
C GLU A 214 2.78 -17.89 -6.77
N PRO A 215 2.48 -19.13 -6.40
CA PRO A 215 1.18 -19.73 -6.70
C PRO A 215 0.08 -19.02 -5.92
N TRP A 216 -1.12 -18.91 -6.51
CA TRP A 216 -2.28 -18.38 -5.80
C TRP A 216 -2.53 -19.12 -4.48
N PRO A 217 -2.60 -18.44 -3.32
CA PRO A 217 -2.68 -19.10 -2.04
C PRO A 217 -3.99 -19.90 -1.90
N PRO A 218 -3.94 -21.16 -1.42
CA PRO A 218 -5.12 -21.96 -1.19
C PRO A 218 -6.01 -21.32 -0.11
N GLY A 219 -7.32 -21.34 -0.33
CA GLY A 219 -8.30 -20.79 0.62
C GLY A 219 -8.63 -19.30 0.43
N MET A 220 -7.94 -18.58 -0.47
CA MET A 220 -8.22 -17.17 -0.78
C MET A 220 -9.40 -16.97 -1.76
N GLY A 221 -10.17 -18.02 -2.04
CA GLY A 221 -11.23 -17.96 -3.03
C GLY A 221 -10.72 -17.96 -4.47
N PRO A 222 -11.50 -17.47 -5.45
CA PRO A 222 -11.09 -17.42 -6.85
C PRO A 222 -9.79 -16.63 -7.04
N PRO A 223 -8.95 -17.01 -8.03
CA PRO A 223 -7.76 -16.25 -8.39
C PRO A 223 -8.13 -14.85 -8.91
N PRO A 224 -7.16 -13.92 -9.01
CA PRO A 224 -7.38 -12.59 -9.60
C PRO A 224 -7.81 -12.69 -11.07
N ASP A 225 -8.43 -11.63 -11.60
CA ASP A 225 -8.73 -11.54 -13.03
C ASP A 225 -7.46 -11.49 -13.87
N LEU A 226 -6.39 -10.87 -13.34
CA LEU A 226 -5.07 -10.79 -13.94
C LEU A 226 -4.00 -11.15 -12.90
N ASP A 227 -3.09 -12.05 -13.25
CA ASP A 227 -1.86 -12.37 -12.52
C ASP A 227 -0.70 -11.90 -13.38
N LEU A 228 0.03 -10.88 -12.91
CA LEU A 228 1.02 -10.15 -13.71
C LEU A 228 2.33 -10.00 -12.93
N PRO A 229 3.48 -10.17 -13.59
CA PRO A 229 4.77 -10.12 -12.91
C PRO A 229 5.18 -8.71 -12.46
N ASP A 230 4.65 -7.66 -13.08
CA ASP A 230 5.03 -6.28 -12.83
C ASP A 230 4.01 -5.28 -13.41
N LEU A 231 4.22 -3.99 -13.14
CA LEU A 231 3.35 -2.93 -13.61
C LEU A 231 3.51 -2.67 -15.13
N ALA A 232 4.67 -2.99 -15.73
CA ALA A 232 4.88 -2.87 -17.18
C ALA A 232 3.98 -3.84 -17.94
N ALA A 233 3.86 -5.08 -17.46
CA ALA A 233 2.94 -6.08 -18.03
C ALA A 233 1.49 -5.63 -17.93
N LEU A 234 1.10 -4.94 -16.85
CA LEU A 234 -0.23 -4.33 -16.74
C LEU A 234 -0.45 -3.25 -17.80
N ALA A 235 0.52 -2.34 -17.98
CA ALA A 235 0.43 -1.29 -18.99
C ALA A 235 0.29 -1.87 -20.40
N ASP A 236 1.07 -2.91 -20.72
CA ASP A 236 0.99 -3.62 -22.01
C ASP A 236 -0.37 -4.28 -22.24
N TRP A 237 -0.91 -4.94 -21.20
CA TRP A 237 -2.24 -5.55 -21.28
C TRP A 237 -3.35 -4.51 -21.49
N LEU A 238 -3.31 -3.39 -20.77
CA LEU A 238 -4.26 -2.29 -20.90
C LEU A 238 -4.23 -1.70 -22.32
N GLU A 239 -3.05 -1.47 -22.88
CA GLU A 239 -2.88 -0.91 -24.23
C GLU A 239 -3.31 -1.89 -25.34
N ALA A 240 -2.99 -3.17 -25.20
CA ALA A 240 -3.42 -4.21 -26.14
C ALA A 240 -4.94 -4.37 -26.16
N SER A 241 -5.59 -4.23 -25.00
CA SER A 241 -7.04 -4.27 -24.89
C SER A 241 -7.73 -3.06 -25.52
N SER A 242 -7.01 -1.91 -25.63
CA SER A 242 -7.51 -0.68 -26.26
C SER A 242 -7.51 -0.68 -27.78
N ARG A 243 -6.73 -1.56 -28.42
CA ARG A 243 -6.59 -1.62 -29.90
C ARG A 243 -7.61 -2.56 -30.57
N ARG A 244 -8.43 -3.25 -29.77
CA ARG A 244 -9.37 -4.27 -30.26
C ARG A 244 -10.81 -3.78 -30.32
N ASP A 245 -11.06 -2.55 -29.94
CA ASP A 245 -12.32 -1.82 -30.07
C ASP A 245 -12.23 -0.79 -31.22
#